data_f7ff9a95e49931ef17be2831d2561885
#
_entry.id   f7ff9a95e49931ef17be2831d2561885
#
_cell.length_a   1.000
_cell.length_b   1.000
_cell.length_c   1.000
_cell.angle_alpha   90.00
_cell.angle_beta   90.00
_cell.angle_gamma   90.00
#
_symmetry.space_group_name_H-M   'P 1'
#
loop_
_entity.id
_entity.type
_entity.pdbx_description
1 polymer ?
#
loop_
_entity_poly.entity_id
_entity_poly.type
_entity_poly.pdbx_seq_one_letter_code
_entity_poly.pdbx_strand_id
1 'polypeptide(L)'
;MLLLRGMSLLAQTQNEPTPFTWPWFQLHKWDLGVTIAVAVVLTIVARRWSRHYRRRAKGGGDDAEGRRRRRIATVIGLLSGVVVVIAWFVFMLTLLKDLGVDITPLIASAGIAGIALGFGAQSIVRDSLSGLFIFIEGQFDVGDTVDLTTSSGTVSGTVETLNLRTTTVRQYDGTLSTVPNGLIEVTNNRTRGWGRAVVDIPVALDQDPERVRTVLEELVEEVASQAPLDAWLRKPAQVLGVTQLTNVAQVIRIAAETEPSHRIDVERLLRAKVVARMTERGIKAPPVVLGMPRPPE
;
A
#
# COMPACT_ATOMS: atom_id res chain seq x y z
N MET A 1 -6.17 39.16 -54.47
CA MET A 1 -6.39 37.72 -54.21
C MET A 1 -6.83 37.40 -52.75
N LEU A 2 -6.44 38.19 -51.78
CA LEU A 2 -6.85 38.01 -50.33
C LEU A 2 -8.31 38.46 -50.04
N LEU A 3 -8.82 39.46 -50.73
CA LEU A 3 -10.22 39.93 -50.55
C LEU A 3 -11.27 38.94 -51.07
N LEU A 4 -10.98 38.19 -52.12
CA LEU A 4 -11.88 37.14 -52.66
C LEU A 4 -11.96 35.90 -51.75
N ARG A 5 -10.88 35.59 -51.01
CA ARG A 5 -10.91 34.50 -49.99
C ARG A 5 -11.72 34.90 -48.73
N GLY A 6 -11.68 36.20 -48.35
CA GLY A 6 -12.48 36.71 -47.25
C GLY A 6 -13.99 36.70 -47.54
N MET A 7 -14.38 37.01 -48.75
CA MET A 7 -15.77 36.96 -49.19
C MET A 7 -16.32 35.54 -49.31
N SER A 8 -15.51 34.54 -49.67
CA SER A 8 -15.97 33.14 -49.69
C SER A 8 -16.17 32.54 -48.31
N LEU A 9 -15.38 32.97 -47.34
CA LEU A 9 -15.57 32.56 -45.93
C LEU A 9 -16.84 33.20 -45.30
N LEU A 10 -17.12 34.46 -45.62
CA LEU A 10 -18.35 35.12 -45.15
C LEU A 10 -19.62 34.59 -45.86
N ALA A 11 -19.52 34.09 -47.07
CA ALA A 11 -20.64 33.47 -47.76
C ALA A 11 -20.97 32.06 -47.28
N GLN A 12 -20.02 31.35 -46.68
CA GLN A 12 -20.25 30.03 -46.08
C GLN A 12 -21.00 30.13 -44.74
N THR A 13 -20.90 31.23 -44.01
CA THR A 13 -21.61 31.43 -42.73
C THR A 13 -23.06 31.79 -42.87
N GLN A 14 -23.54 32.16 -44.07
CA GLN A 14 -24.93 32.58 -44.29
C GLN A 14 -25.90 31.47 -44.67
N ASN A 15 -25.44 30.22 -44.82
CA ASN A 15 -26.29 29.09 -45.24
C ASN A 15 -26.59 28.07 -44.15
N GLU A 16 -26.19 28.32 -42.90
CA GLU A 16 -26.59 27.43 -41.82
C GLU A 16 -28.08 27.69 -41.50
N PRO A 17 -28.91 26.63 -41.51
CA PRO A 17 -30.34 26.77 -41.20
C PRO A 17 -30.51 27.22 -39.76
N THR A 18 -31.49 28.14 -39.57
CA THR A 18 -31.80 28.61 -38.20
C THR A 18 -32.18 27.46 -37.26
N PRO A 19 -31.78 27.51 -35.98
CA PRO A 19 -32.08 26.45 -35.01
C PRO A 19 -33.59 26.12 -34.97
N PHE A 20 -33.91 24.84 -34.73
CA PHE A 20 -35.28 24.32 -34.68
C PHE A 20 -36.08 24.34 -36.00
N THR A 21 -35.45 24.64 -37.16
CA THR A 21 -36.08 24.49 -38.47
C THR A 21 -35.94 23.04 -38.99
N TRP A 22 -36.85 22.62 -39.92
CA TRP A 22 -36.81 21.28 -40.50
C TRP A 22 -35.48 20.94 -41.18
N PRO A 23 -34.84 21.87 -41.95
CA PRO A 23 -33.51 21.65 -42.52
C PRO A 23 -32.42 21.45 -41.45
N TRP A 24 -32.46 22.21 -40.33
CA TRP A 24 -31.54 22.10 -39.22
C TRP A 24 -31.63 20.69 -38.56
N PHE A 25 -32.86 20.19 -38.33
CA PHE A 25 -33.11 18.85 -37.82
C PHE A 25 -32.59 17.74 -38.74
N GLN A 26 -32.67 17.92 -40.06
CA GLN A 26 -32.15 16.97 -41.03
C GLN A 26 -30.62 16.85 -40.99
N LEU A 27 -29.89 17.92 -40.72
CA LEU A 27 -28.42 17.95 -40.62
C LEU A 27 -27.93 17.37 -39.29
N HIS A 28 -28.58 17.68 -38.17
CA HIS A 28 -28.10 17.28 -36.82
C HIS A 28 -28.79 16.05 -36.24
N LYS A 29 -29.74 15.42 -36.96
CA LYS A 29 -30.53 14.29 -36.45
C LYS A 29 -29.70 13.09 -36.00
N TRP A 30 -28.55 12.82 -36.65
CA TRP A 30 -27.71 11.71 -36.31
C TRP A 30 -26.90 11.97 -35.06
N ASP A 31 -26.31 13.14 -34.90
CA ASP A 31 -25.51 13.52 -33.75
C ASP A 31 -26.35 13.62 -32.49
N LEU A 32 -27.49 14.32 -32.57
CA LEU A 32 -28.45 14.39 -31.47
C LEU A 32 -29.09 13.06 -31.15
N GLY A 33 -29.43 12.26 -32.19
CA GLY A 33 -30.00 10.95 -31.99
C GLY A 33 -29.06 9.99 -31.29
N VAL A 34 -27.80 9.97 -31.69
CA VAL A 34 -26.76 9.14 -31.08
C VAL A 34 -26.46 9.57 -29.64
N THR A 35 -26.24 10.85 -29.39
CA THR A 35 -25.94 11.36 -28.05
C THR A 35 -27.07 11.16 -27.05
N ILE A 36 -28.34 11.38 -27.46
CA ILE A 36 -29.48 11.08 -26.60
C ILE A 36 -29.65 9.59 -26.37
N ALA A 37 -29.47 8.77 -27.39
CA ALA A 37 -29.54 7.31 -27.26
C ALA A 37 -28.48 6.79 -26.29
N VAL A 38 -27.24 7.28 -26.38
CA VAL A 38 -26.15 6.94 -25.45
C VAL A 38 -26.50 7.39 -24.03
N ALA A 39 -26.95 8.64 -23.83
CA ALA A 39 -27.33 9.13 -22.52
C ALA A 39 -28.48 8.32 -21.88
N VAL A 40 -29.48 7.96 -22.67
CA VAL A 40 -30.60 7.14 -22.23
C VAL A 40 -30.15 5.71 -21.91
N VAL A 41 -29.34 5.09 -22.77
CA VAL A 41 -28.80 3.74 -22.53
C VAL A 41 -27.97 3.72 -21.25
N LEU A 42 -27.03 4.68 -21.08
CA LEU A 42 -26.24 4.79 -19.86
C LEU A 42 -27.14 4.98 -18.62
N THR A 43 -28.19 5.80 -18.73
CA THR A 43 -29.16 6.01 -17.63
C THR A 43 -29.90 4.70 -17.30
N ILE A 44 -30.34 3.96 -18.30
CA ILE A 44 -31.05 2.68 -18.11
C ILE A 44 -30.10 1.65 -17.47
N VAL A 45 -28.89 1.51 -18.00
CA VAL A 45 -27.87 0.58 -17.48
C VAL A 45 -27.50 0.92 -16.04
N ALA A 46 -27.20 2.19 -15.76
CA ALA A 46 -26.85 2.66 -14.43
C ALA A 46 -27.98 2.43 -13.41
N ARG A 47 -29.22 2.75 -13.78
CA ARG A 47 -30.41 2.51 -12.94
C ARG A 47 -30.71 1.03 -12.76
N ARG A 48 -30.50 0.19 -13.79
CA ARG A 48 -30.73 -1.24 -13.71
C ARG A 48 -29.68 -1.92 -12.80
N TRP A 49 -28.42 -1.49 -12.92
CA TRP A 49 -27.31 -1.96 -12.10
C TRP A 49 -27.49 -1.56 -10.65
N SER A 50 -27.74 -0.29 -10.37
CA SER A 50 -28.02 0.22 -9.02
C SER A 50 -29.21 -0.51 -8.37
N ARG A 51 -30.31 -0.74 -9.12
CA ARG A 51 -31.48 -1.51 -8.63
C ARG A 51 -31.15 -2.97 -8.31
N HIS A 52 -30.33 -3.62 -9.14
CA HIS A 52 -29.94 -5.00 -8.93
C HIS A 52 -29.14 -5.16 -7.61
N TYR A 53 -28.16 -4.33 -7.37
CA TYR A 53 -27.37 -4.35 -6.13
C TYR A 53 -28.20 -3.95 -4.89
N ARG A 54 -29.08 -2.95 -5.02
CA ARG A 54 -29.98 -2.57 -3.91
C ARG A 54 -30.98 -3.69 -3.55
N ARG A 55 -31.45 -4.45 -4.52
CA ARG A 55 -32.35 -5.59 -4.25
C ARG A 55 -31.59 -6.71 -3.51
N ARG A 56 -30.37 -7.02 -3.92
CA ARG A 56 -29.52 -8.00 -3.23
C ARG A 56 -29.13 -7.56 -1.80
N ALA A 57 -28.97 -6.28 -1.59
CA ALA A 57 -28.65 -5.72 -0.26
C ALA A 57 -29.85 -5.74 0.70
N LYS A 58 -31.09 -5.72 0.21
CA LYS A 58 -32.31 -5.80 1.05
C LYS A 58 -32.61 -7.22 1.57
N GLY A 59 -32.09 -8.25 0.91
CA GLY A 59 -32.29 -9.65 1.32
C GLY A 59 -31.25 -10.18 2.33
N GLY A 60 -30.26 -9.35 2.72
CA GLY A 60 -29.26 -9.73 3.71
C GLY A 60 -29.73 -9.37 5.14
N GLY A 61 -29.49 -10.27 6.11
CA GLY A 61 -29.70 -10.04 7.52
C GLY A 61 -28.86 -8.88 8.09
N ASP A 62 -28.91 -8.68 9.41
CA ASP A 62 -28.10 -7.66 10.11
C ASP A 62 -26.67 -8.15 10.45
N ASP A 63 -26.29 -9.29 9.91
CA ASP A 63 -24.95 -9.87 10.01
C ASP A 63 -23.88 -9.02 9.29
N ALA A 64 -22.63 -9.36 9.50
CA ALA A 64 -21.49 -8.61 8.93
C ALA A 64 -21.54 -8.57 7.40
N GLU A 65 -22.02 -9.64 6.78
CA GLU A 65 -22.13 -9.75 5.31
C GLU A 65 -23.26 -8.87 4.75
N GLY A 66 -24.40 -8.79 5.44
CA GLY A 66 -25.50 -7.90 5.07
C GLY A 66 -25.09 -6.42 5.16
N ARG A 67 -24.35 -6.03 6.20
CA ARG A 67 -23.80 -4.67 6.32
C ARG A 67 -22.81 -4.35 5.20
N ARG A 68 -21.93 -5.29 4.81
CA ARG A 68 -21.00 -5.13 3.68
C ARG A 68 -21.73 -4.95 2.36
N ARG A 69 -22.76 -5.78 2.09
CA ARG A 69 -23.59 -5.67 0.86
C ARG A 69 -24.30 -4.33 0.76
N ARG A 70 -24.86 -3.81 1.85
CA ARG A 70 -25.51 -2.48 1.90
C ARG A 70 -24.52 -1.36 1.58
N ARG A 71 -23.28 -1.38 2.13
CA ARG A 71 -22.21 -0.42 1.83
C ARG A 71 -21.85 -0.43 0.33
N ILE A 72 -21.63 -1.61 -0.25
CA ILE A 72 -21.33 -1.77 -1.68
C ILE A 72 -22.47 -1.23 -2.54
N ALA A 73 -23.73 -1.53 -2.21
CA ALA A 73 -24.89 -1.04 -2.95
C ALA A 73 -25.00 0.50 -2.92
N THR A 74 -24.64 1.14 -1.81
CA THR A 74 -24.59 2.61 -1.69
C THR A 74 -23.52 3.20 -2.59
N VAL A 75 -22.30 2.66 -2.57
CA VAL A 75 -21.19 3.12 -3.43
C VAL A 75 -21.52 2.98 -4.91
N ILE A 76 -22.06 1.83 -5.32
CA ILE A 76 -22.50 1.61 -6.71
C ILE A 76 -23.62 2.59 -7.09
N GLY A 77 -24.51 2.92 -6.15
CA GLY A 77 -25.57 3.90 -6.36
C GLY A 77 -25.01 5.31 -6.60
N LEU A 78 -24.01 5.72 -5.85
CA LEU A 78 -23.33 7.02 -6.03
C LEU A 78 -22.57 7.07 -7.36
N LEU A 79 -21.75 6.06 -7.66
CA LEU A 79 -20.99 6.01 -8.91
C LEU A 79 -21.90 6.01 -10.15
N SER A 80 -23.01 5.25 -10.11
CA SER A 80 -23.98 5.26 -11.20
C SER A 80 -24.68 6.61 -11.35
N GLY A 81 -24.89 7.35 -10.26
CA GLY A 81 -25.39 8.72 -10.30
C GLY A 81 -24.44 9.68 -11.01
N VAL A 82 -23.15 9.60 -10.70
CA VAL A 82 -22.10 10.42 -11.36
C VAL A 82 -22.05 10.13 -12.86
N VAL A 83 -22.07 8.85 -13.28
CA VAL A 83 -22.09 8.49 -14.72
C VAL A 83 -23.29 9.08 -15.43
N VAL A 84 -24.46 9.04 -14.82
CA VAL A 84 -25.69 9.62 -15.40
C VAL A 84 -25.57 11.14 -15.54
N VAL A 85 -25.06 11.85 -14.52
CA VAL A 85 -24.84 13.29 -14.56
C VAL A 85 -23.89 13.67 -15.69
N ILE A 86 -22.76 12.96 -15.82
CA ILE A 86 -21.79 13.20 -16.90
C ILE A 86 -22.44 12.96 -18.28
N ALA A 87 -23.18 11.87 -18.45
CA ALA A 87 -23.83 11.56 -19.72
C ALA A 87 -24.82 12.66 -20.15
N TRP A 88 -25.64 13.14 -19.22
CA TRP A 88 -26.58 14.25 -19.49
C TRP A 88 -25.89 15.58 -19.69
N PHE A 89 -24.77 15.82 -19.02
CA PHE A 89 -23.94 17.00 -19.22
C PHE A 89 -23.35 17.03 -20.63
N VAL A 90 -22.79 15.91 -21.10
CA VAL A 90 -22.26 15.77 -22.48
C VAL A 90 -23.38 15.98 -23.51
N PHE A 91 -24.55 15.36 -23.30
CA PHE A 91 -25.73 15.60 -24.17
C PHE A 91 -26.12 17.07 -24.23
N MET A 92 -26.17 17.75 -23.08
CA MET A 92 -26.50 19.18 -23.02
C MET A 92 -25.48 20.02 -23.78
N LEU A 93 -24.18 19.74 -23.64
CA LEU A 93 -23.14 20.45 -24.41
C LEU A 93 -23.30 20.25 -25.92
N THR A 94 -23.59 19.03 -26.37
CA THR A 94 -23.85 18.77 -27.79
C THR A 94 -25.04 19.56 -28.30
N LEU A 95 -26.14 19.53 -27.56
CA LEU A 95 -27.35 20.28 -27.91
C LEU A 95 -27.07 21.78 -28.01
N LEU A 96 -26.37 22.40 -27.04
CA LEU A 96 -26.01 23.82 -27.04
C LEU A 96 -25.11 24.16 -28.25
N LYS A 97 -24.14 23.31 -28.56
CA LYS A 97 -23.27 23.47 -29.74
C LYS A 97 -24.11 23.49 -31.03
N ASP A 98 -25.03 22.53 -31.19
CA ASP A 98 -25.87 22.42 -32.39
C ASP A 98 -26.85 23.62 -32.53
N LEU A 99 -27.19 24.28 -31.41
CA LEU A 99 -27.97 25.52 -31.39
C LEU A 99 -27.12 26.77 -31.70
N GLY A 100 -25.81 26.62 -32.00
CA GLY A 100 -24.93 27.73 -32.31
C GLY A 100 -24.41 28.48 -31.09
N VAL A 101 -24.61 27.95 -29.87
CA VAL A 101 -24.06 28.53 -28.64
C VAL A 101 -22.60 28.21 -28.52
N ASP A 102 -21.76 29.18 -28.20
CA ASP A 102 -20.34 28.95 -27.90
C ASP A 102 -20.19 28.18 -26.58
N ILE A 103 -19.80 26.91 -26.68
CA ILE A 103 -19.60 26.05 -25.52
C ILE A 103 -18.17 26.12 -24.94
N THR A 104 -17.27 26.90 -25.53
CA THR A 104 -15.88 27.04 -25.09
C THR A 104 -15.76 27.44 -23.61
N PRO A 105 -16.53 28.39 -23.07
CA PRO A 105 -16.47 28.71 -21.64
C PRO A 105 -16.96 27.58 -20.74
N LEU A 106 -17.93 26.79 -21.20
CA LEU A 106 -18.46 25.65 -20.44
C LEU A 106 -17.43 24.50 -20.37
N ILE A 107 -16.76 24.21 -21.49
CA ILE A 107 -15.67 23.22 -21.54
C ILE A 107 -14.51 23.69 -20.67
N ALA A 108 -14.11 24.97 -20.73
CA ALA A 108 -13.05 25.51 -19.88
C ALA A 108 -13.40 25.37 -18.38
N SER A 109 -14.63 25.72 -18.01
CA SER A 109 -15.11 25.57 -16.61
C SER A 109 -15.15 24.12 -16.17
N ALA A 110 -15.62 23.20 -17.02
CA ALA A 110 -15.60 21.76 -16.75
C ALA A 110 -14.18 21.22 -16.62
N GLY A 111 -13.21 21.74 -17.39
CA GLY A 111 -11.80 21.41 -17.29
C GLY A 111 -11.22 21.77 -15.92
N ILE A 112 -11.50 22.99 -15.43
CA ILE A 112 -11.08 23.43 -14.09
C ILE A 112 -11.71 22.55 -13.01
N ALA A 113 -13.01 22.25 -13.12
CA ALA A 113 -13.69 21.34 -12.20
C ALA A 113 -13.08 19.92 -12.24
N GLY A 114 -12.72 19.44 -13.43
CA GLY A 114 -12.04 18.15 -13.62
C GLY A 114 -10.67 18.08 -12.92
N ILE A 115 -9.89 19.15 -13.01
CA ILE A 115 -8.60 19.25 -12.30
C ILE A 115 -8.83 19.22 -10.78
N ALA A 116 -9.78 19.97 -10.27
CA ALA A 116 -10.10 19.98 -8.83
C ALA A 116 -10.55 18.60 -8.32
N LEU A 117 -11.39 17.90 -9.10
CA LEU A 117 -11.80 16.53 -8.80
C LEU A 117 -10.61 15.55 -8.87
N GLY A 118 -9.70 15.74 -9.82
CA GLY A 118 -8.48 14.96 -9.96
C GLY A 118 -7.58 15.07 -8.73
N PHE A 119 -7.36 16.28 -8.22
CA PHE A 119 -6.64 16.49 -6.95
C PHE A 119 -7.36 15.85 -5.77
N GLY A 120 -8.70 15.95 -5.72
CA GLY A 120 -9.49 15.28 -4.67
C GLY A 120 -9.41 13.75 -4.70
N ALA A 121 -9.20 13.15 -5.88
CA ALA A 121 -9.10 11.69 -6.05
C ALA A 121 -7.64 11.16 -6.03
N GLN A 122 -6.64 12.02 -6.02
CA GLN A 122 -5.22 11.68 -6.19
C GLN A 122 -4.74 10.61 -5.20
N SER A 123 -5.14 10.68 -3.93
CA SER A 123 -4.75 9.69 -2.91
C SER A 123 -5.31 8.30 -3.22
N ILE A 124 -6.56 8.22 -3.67
CA ILE A 124 -7.20 6.94 -4.01
C ILE A 124 -6.46 6.26 -5.17
N VAL A 125 -6.08 7.04 -6.19
CA VAL A 125 -5.32 6.53 -7.34
C VAL A 125 -3.93 6.07 -6.90
N ARG A 126 -3.21 6.88 -6.11
CA ARG A 126 -1.90 6.52 -5.55
C ARG A 126 -1.98 5.23 -4.76
N ASP A 127 -2.92 5.14 -3.80
CA ASP A 127 -3.07 3.95 -2.95
C ASP A 127 -3.33 2.70 -3.79
N SER A 128 -4.18 2.82 -4.82
CA SER A 128 -4.55 1.69 -5.67
C SER A 128 -3.40 1.24 -6.57
N LEU A 129 -2.66 2.17 -7.14
CA LEU A 129 -1.47 1.85 -7.95
C LEU A 129 -0.37 1.23 -7.10
N SER A 130 -0.09 1.79 -5.92
CA SER A 130 0.89 1.21 -4.99
C SER A 130 0.50 -0.21 -4.57
N GLY A 131 -0.78 -0.45 -4.24
CA GLY A 131 -1.25 -1.79 -3.91
C GLY A 131 -1.14 -2.78 -5.07
N LEU A 132 -1.39 -2.32 -6.29
CA LEU A 132 -1.20 -3.13 -7.49
C LEU A 132 0.27 -3.53 -7.67
N PHE A 133 1.22 -2.60 -7.48
CA PHE A 133 2.65 -2.89 -7.57
C PHE A 133 3.12 -3.81 -6.44
N ILE A 134 2.69 -3.60 -5.20
CA ILE A 134 2.97 -4.51 -4.08
C ILE A 134 2.58 -5.94 -4.46
N PHE A 135 1.39 -6.11 -5.06
CA PHE A 135 0.87 -7.42 -5.47
C PHE A 135 1.64 -8.03 -6.65
N ILE A 136 1.91 -7.23 -7.71
CA ILE A 136 2.61 -7.71 -8.92
C ILE A 136 4.07 -8.08 -8.62
N GLU A 137 4.76 -7.25 -7.83
CA GLU A 137 6.15 -7.47 -7.43
C GLU A 137 6.29 -8.50 -6.32
N GLY A 138 5.18 -8.84 -5.65
CA GLY A 138 5.16 -9.73 -4.51
C GLY A 138 6.07 -9.23 -3.39
N GLN A 139 6.00 -7.95 -3.03
CA GLN A 139 6.85 -7.39 -1.98
C GLN A 139 6.61 -8.07 -0.64
N PHE A 140 5.35 -8.36 -0.33
CA PHE A 140 4.90 -9.17 0.80
C PHE A 140 3.52 -9.77 0.52
N ASP A 141 3.18 -10.84 1.24
CA ASP A 141 1.91 -11.56 1.15
C ASP A 141 1.19 -11.60 2.50
N VAL A 142 -0.07 -12.07 2.49
CA VAL A 142 -0.83 -12.32 3.72
C VAL A 142 -0.14 -13.42 4.53
N GLY A 143 0.12 -13.16 5.80
CA GLY A 143 0.89 -14.04 6.70
C GLY A 143 2.34 -13.62 6.89
N ASP A 144 2.89 -12.76 6.03
CA ASP A 144 4.24 -12.23 6.21
C ASP A 144 4.32 -11.28 7.40
N THR A 145 5.45 -11.32 8.10
CA THR A 145 5.80 -10.31 9.10
C THR A 145 6.61 -9.20 8.43
N VAL A 146 6.10 -7.97 8.51
CA VAL A 146 6.66 -6.82 7.82
C VAL A 146 6.83 -5.62 8.74
N ASP A 147 7.78 -4.74 8.39
CA ASP A 147 7.82 -3.37 8.88
C ASP A 147 7.47 -2.46 7.72
N LEU A 148 6.35 -1.78 7.82
CA LEU A 148 5.88 -0.80 6.85
C LEU A 148 6.19 0.59 7.37
N THR A 149 7.16 1.27 6.74
CA THR A 149 7.54 2.63 7.10
C THR A 149 6.70 3.60 6.28
N THR A 150 6.10 4.55 6.98
CA THR A 150 5.30 5.65 6.43
C THR A 150 5.83 6.98 6.96
N SER A 151 5.42 8.09 6.38
CA SER A 151 5.75 9.44 6.90
C SER A 151 5.31 9.68 8.35
N SER A 152 4.36 8.89 8.88
CA SER A 152 3.86 9.00 10.26
C SER A 152 4.56 8.05 11.24
N GLY A 153 5.42 7.17 10.77
CA GLY A 153 6.14 6.17 11.57
C GLY A 153 6.12 4.78 10.95
N THR A 154 6.66 3.81 11.66
CA THR A 154 6.75 2.42 11.20
C THR A 154 5.70 1.54 11.90
N VAL A 155 4.98 0.77 11.11
CA VAL A 155 4.02 -0.24 11.58
C VAL A 155 4.65 -1.61 11.38
N SER A 156 4.89 -2.34 12.48
CA SER A 156 5.51 -3.66 12.50
C SER A 156 4.50 -4.74 12.91
N GLY A 157 4.43 -5.83 12.17
CA GLY A 157 3.55 -6.95 12.52
C GLY A 157 3.29 -7.91 11.37
N THR A 158 2.27 -8.75 11.52
CA THR A 158 1.88 -9.74 10.52
C THR A 158 0.77 -9.22 9.64
N VAL A 159 0.90 -9.35 8.32
CA VAL A 159 -0.10 -8.94 7.34
C VAL A 159 -1.31 -9.86 7.45
N GLU A 160 -2.48 -9.32 7.82
CA GLU A 160 -3.75 -10.06 7.85
C GLU A 160 -4.53 -9.97 6.54
N THR A 161 -4.54 -8.78 5.93
CA THR A 161 -5.21 -8.58 4.64
C THR A 161 -4.42 -7.63 3.76
N LEU A 162 -4.33 -7.97 2.49
CA LEU A 162 -3.77 -7.13 1.44
C LEU A 162 -4.88 -6.85 0.42
N ASN A 163 -5.32 -5.60 0.36
CA ASN A 163 -6.30 -5.12 -0.61
C ASN A 163 -5.63 -4.14 -1.57
N LEU A 164 -6.31 -3.82 -2.68
CA LEU A 164 -5.78 -2.90 -3.67
C LEU A 164 -5.40 -1.52 -3.09
N ARG A 165 -6.15 -1.00 -2.11
CA ARG A 165 -5.94 0.33 -1.53
C ARG A 165 -5.27 0.33 -0.16
N THR A 166 -5.43 -0.74 0.62
CA THR A 166 -4.99 -0.80 2.01
C THR A 166 -4.40 -2.15 2.36
N THR A 167 -3.35 -2.13 3.16
CA THR A 167 -2.79 -3.30 3.85
C THR A 167 -3.16 -3.23 5.34
N THR A 168 -3.62 -4.34 5.91
CA THR A 168 -3.94 -4.44 7.34
C THR A 168 -2.92 -5.33 8.03
N VAL A 169 -2.31 -4.81 9.08
CA VAL A 169 -1.23 -5.46 9.83
C VAL A 169 -1.66 -5.65 11.28
N ARG A 170 -1.51 -6.87 11.81
CA ARG A 170 -1.65 -7.20 13.22
C ARG A 170 -0.33 -7.01 13.92
N GLN A 171 -0.24 -6.02 14.80
CA GLN A 171 0.94 -5.77 15.61
C GLN A 171 1.09 -6.82 16.72
N TYR A 172 2.28 -6.87 17.33
CA TYR A 172 2.59 -7.85 18.38
C TYR A 172 1.67 -7.73 19.64
N ASP A 173 1.21 -6.52 19.95
CA ASP A 173 0.28 -6.25 21.05
C ASP A 173 -1.19 -6.57 20.72
N GLY A 174 -1.45 -7.10 19.51
CA GLY A 174 -2.79 -7.40 19.02
C GLY A 174 -3.51 -6.23 18.34
N THR A 175 -2.90 -5.04 18.28
CA THR A 175 -3.46 -3.88 17.58
C THR A 175 -3.57 -4.16 16.08
N LEU A 176 -4.72 -3.82 15.49
CA LEU A 176 -4.96 -3.95 14.06
C LEU A 176 -4.78 -2.60 13.37
N SER A 177 -3.69 -2.45 12.64
CA SER A 177 -3.36 -1.22 11.90
C SER A 177 -3.71 -1.36 10.44
N THR A 178 -4.46 -0.40 9.90
CA THR A 178 -4.78 -0.33 8.47
C THR A 178 -3.99 0.81 7.83
N VAL A 179 -3.08 0.45 6.94
CA VAL A 179 -2.17 1.37 6.26
C VAL A 179 -2.63 1.55 4.80
N PRO A 180 -2.90 2.78 4.32
CA PRO A 180 -3.07 3.05 2.90
C PRO A 180 -1.79 2.71 2.13
N ASN A 181 -1.91 1.93 1.05
CA ASN A 181 -0.75 1.42 0.31
C ASN A 181 0.12 2.55 -0.27
N GLY A 182 -0.49 3.67 -0.67
CA GLY A 182 0.22 4.83 -1.20
C GLY A 182 1.04 5.63 -0.18
N LEU A 183 0.92 5.31 1.12
CA LEU A 183 1.72 5.89 2.19
C LEU A 183 2.91 5.02 2.58
N ILE A 184 3.01 3.80 2.06
CA ILE A 184 4.14 2.91 2.34
C ILE A 184 5.33 3.38 1.51
N GLU A 185 6.38 3.83 2.18
CA GLU A 185 7.63 4.34 1.59
C GLU A 185 8.70 3.26 1.53
N VAL A 186 8.81 2.47 2.61
CA VAL A 186 9.76 1.36 2.70
C VAL A 186 9.05 0.13 3.25
N THR A 187 9.30 -1.01 2.62
CA THR A 187 8.82 -2.32 3.06
C THR A 187 10.00 -3.21 3.45
N ASN A 188 10.07 -3.61 4.71
CA ASN A 188 11.00 -4.64 5.17
C ASN A 188 10.22 -5.91 5.45
N ASN A 189 10.39 -6.94 4.61
CA ASN A 189 9.79 -8.25 4.82
C ASN A 189 10.73 -9.11 5.66
N ARG A 190 10.28 -9.51 6.86
CA ARG A 190 11.08 -10.26 7.83
C ARG A 190 10.93 -11.78 7.69
N THR A 191 10.00 -12.25 6.86
CA THR A 191 9.68 -13.67 6.69
C THR A 191 10.07 -14.20 5.33
N ARG A 192 10.52 -13.36 4.41
CA ARG A 192 10.87 -13.76 3.05
C ARG A 192 12.35 -14.19 2.97
N GLY A 193 12.58 -15.36 2.36
CA GLY A 193 13.92 -15.85 2.05
C GLY A 193 14.60 -16.48 3.26
N TRP A 194 15.54 -15.79 3.90
CA TRP A 194 16.25 -16.24 5.09
C TRP A 194 16.40 -15.11 6.10
N GLY A 195 16.45 -15.48 7.37
CA GLY A 195 16.68 -14.55 8.47
C GLY A 195 18.11 -14.68 9.01
N ARG A 196 18.61 -13.61 9.62
CA ARG A 196 19.86 -13.67 10.39
C ARG A 196 19.55 -13.33 11.84
N ALA A 197 19.72 -14.31 12.71
CA ALA A 197 19.75 -14.12 14.14
C ALA A 197 21.09 -13.50 14.53
N VAL A 198 21.06 -12.39 15.27
CA VAL A 198 22.26 -11.68 15.73
C VAL A 198 22.18 -11.52 17.23
N VAL A 199 23.23 -11.98 17.91
CA VAL A 199 23.36 -11.85 19.36
C VAL A 199 24.62 -11.09 19.68
N ASP A 200 24.46 -9.90 20.23
CA ASP A 200 25.54 -9.08 20.73
C ASP A 200 25.75 -9.37 22.22
N ILE A 201 26.99 -9.71 22.57
CA ILE A 201 27.39 -10.17 23.89
C ILE A 201 28.36 -9.14 24.45
N PRO A 202 27.94 -8.27 25.37
CA PRO A 202 28.84 -7.34 26.04
C PRO A 202 29.67 -8.08 27.09
N VAL A 203 30.99 -7.93 27.00
CA VAL A 203 31.98 -8.55 27.88
C VAL A 203 32.84 -7.46 28.49
N ALA A 204 33.27 -7.61 29.75
CA ALA A 204 34.15 -6.66 30.41
C ALA A 204 35.50 -6.52 29.69
N LEU A 205 36.11 -5.30 29.72
CA LEU A 205 37.34 -5.00 29.01
C LEU A 205 38.58 -5.78 29.56
N ASP A 206 38.51 -6.25 30.81
CA ASP A 206 39.58 -7.06 31.46
C ASP A 206 39.60 -8.50 30.98
N GLN A 207 38.62 -8.90 30.13
CA GLN A 207 38.57 -10.28 29.60
C GLN A 207 39.33 -10.34 28.28
N ASP A 208 40.13 -11.42 28.13
CA ASP A 208 40.81 -11.70 26.88
C ASP A 208 39.81 -12.07 25.77
N PRO A 209 39.73 -11.29 24.68
CA PRO A 209 38.75 -11.49 23.61
C PRO A 209 38.94 -12.84 22.89
N GLU A 210 40.14 -13.34 22.73
CA GLU A 210 40.41 -14.65 22.08
C GLU A 210 39.93 -15.80 22.95
N ARG A 211 40.14 -15.72 24.25
CA ARG A 211 39.59 -16.72 25.20
C ARG A 211 38.06 -16.74 25.15
N VAL A 212 37.43 -15.59 25.16
CA VAL A 212 35.95 -15.50 25.08
C VAL A 212 35.47 -16.03 23.76
N ARG A 213 36.12 -15.68 22.65
CA ARG A 213 35.83 -16.20 21.32
C ARG A 213 35.86 -17.71 21.27
N THR A 214 36.92 -18.34 21.75
CA THR A 214 37.04 -19.81 21.78
C THR A 214 35.89 -20.47 22.55
N VAL A 215 35.53 -19.94 23.72
CA VAL A 215 34.42 -20.43 24.54
C VAL A 215 33.07 -20.31 23.81
N LEU A 216 32.87 -19.22 23.04
CA LEU A 216 31.67 -19.05 22.27
C LEU A 216 31.63 -19.91 21.01
N GLU A 217 32.78 -20.17 20.37
CA GLU A 217 32.89 -21.12 19.24
C GLU A 217 32.54 -22.56 19.68
N GLU A 218 33.10 -23.03 20.84
CA GLU A 218 32.72 -24.32 21.43
C GLU A 218 31.21 -24.41 21.71
N LEU A 219 30.63 -23.32 22.25
CA LEU A 219 29.20 -23.27 22.53
C LEU A 219 28.36 -23.37 21.24
N VAL A 220 28.72 -22.61 20.21
CA VAL A 220 27.98 -22.54 18.95
C VAL A 220 28.02 -23.92 18.26
N GLU A 221 29.14 -24.62 18.24
CA GLU A 221 29.25 -25.98 17.69
C GLU A 221 28.37 -26.97 18.45
N GLU A 222 28.41 -26.92 19.79
CA GLU A 222 27.60 -27.83 20.64
C GLU A 222 26.09 -27.58 20.39
N VAL A 223 25.68 -26.33 20.35
CA VAL A 223 24.26 -25.95 20.26
C VAL A 223 23.68 -26.13 18.85
N ALA A 224 24.52 -26.05 17.80
CA ALA A 224 24.09 -26.27 16.43
C ALA A 224 23.53 -27.66 16.16
N SER A 225 23.95 -28.66 16.93
CA SER A 225 23.49 -30.07 16.84
C SER A 225 22.33 -30.39 17.79
N GLN A 226 21.88 -29.44 18.61
CA GLN A 226 20.81 -29.64 19.60
C GLN A 226 19.45 -29.17 19.08
N ALA A 227 18.41 -29.99 19.28
CA ALA A 227 17.04 -29.56 19.01
C ALA A 227 16.64 -28.41 19.94
N PRO A 228 15.90 -27.44 19.44
CA PRO A 228 15.33 -27.32 18.08
C PRO A 228 16.23 -26.56 17.08
N LEU A 229 17.42 -26.11 17.47
CA LEU A 229 18.28 -25.23 16.66
C LEU A 229 18.80 -25.93 15.39
N ASP A 230 19.03 -27.23 15.43
CA ASP A 230 19.41 -28.04 14.26
C ASP A 230 18.44 -27.95 13.09
N ALA A 231 17.13 -27.84 13.40
CA ALA A 231 16.06 -27.69 12.39
C ALA A 231 15.85 -26.22 11.94
N TRP A 232 16.22 -25.25 12.75
CA TRP A 232 15.96 -23.83 12.47
C TRP A 232 17.13 -23.10 11.83
N LEU A 233 18.35 -23.64 12.01
CA LEU A 233 19.57 -23.09 11.42
C LEU A 233 19.76 -23.58 9.99
N ARG A 234 19.93 -22.64 9.05
CA ARG A 234 20.27 -22.96 7.66
C ARG A 234 21.76 -23.21 7.47
N LYS A 235 22.58 -22.56 8.31
CA LYS A 235 24.03 -22.75 8.40
C LYS A 235 24.45 -22.67 9.85
N PRO A 236 25.60 -23.31 10.22
CA PRO A 236 26.15 -23.17 11.54
C PRO A 236 26.31 -21.71 11.93
N ALA A 237 25.99 -21.36 13.19
CA ALA A 237 26.23 -20.04 13.70
C ALA A 237 27.73 -19.73 13.73
N GLN A 238 28.09 -18.46 13.60
CA GLN A 238 29.46 -17.99 13.53
C GLN A 238 29.73 -16.95 14.60
N VAL A 239 30.86 -17.02 15.24
CA VAL A 239 31.37 -15.98 16.13
C VAL A 239 32.18 -14.99 15.29
N LEU A 240 31.69 -13.75 15.14
CA LEU A 240 32.30 -12.73 14.29
C LEU A 240 33.45 -11.96 15.02
N GLY A 241 33.70 -12.27 16.29
CA GLY A 241 34.66 -11.57 17.12
C GLY A 241 34.16 -10.24 17.66
N VAL A 242 35.09 -9.36 18.07
CA VAL A 242 34.76 -8.04 18.64
C VAL A 242 34.26 -7.11 17.54
N THR A 243 33.00 -6.70 17.64
CA THR A 243 32.34 -5.81 16.66
C THR A 243 32.21 -4.37 17.14
N GLN A 244 32.26 -4.17 18.45
CA GLN A 244 32.21 -2.82 19.06
C GLN A 244 33.05 -2.78 20.33
N LEU A 245 33.72 -1.65 20.52
CA LEU A 245 34.47 -1.35 21.75
C LEU A 245 33.90 -0.07 22.35
N THR A 246 33.55 -0.13 23.63
CA THR A 246 33.08 1.02 24.41
C THR A 246 34.01 1.26 25.56
N ASN A 247 33.85 2.35 26.35
CA ASN A 247 34.66 2.66 27.50
C ASN A 247 34.58 1.62 28.63
N VAL A 248 33.59 0.72 28.61
CA VAL A 248 33.30 -0.22 29.71
C VAL A 248 33.15 -1.69 29.23
N ALA A 249 33.03 -1.87 27.93
CA ALA A 249 32.75 -3.21 27.35
C ALA A 249 33.34 -3.37 25.96
N GLN A 250 33.70 -4.58 25.65
CA GLN A 250 33.86 -5.09 24.29
C GLN A 250 32.63 -5.94 23.91
N VAL A 251 32.12 -5.79 22.70
CA VAL A 251 30.92 -6.51 22.24
C VAL A 251 31.34 -7.56 21.22
N ILE A 252 31.13 -8.82 21.55
CA ILE A 252 31.38 -9.94 20.65
C ILE A 252 30.04 -10.35 20.03
N ARG A 253 30.04 -10.56 18.72
CA ARG A 253 28.82 -10.87 17.97
C ARG A 253 28.79 -12.31 17.52
N ILE A 254 27.66 -12.99 17.75
CA ILE A 254 27.29 -14.24 17.11
C ILE A 254 26.23 -13.95 16.04
N ALA A 255 26.41 -14.54 14.85
CA ALA A 255 25.44 -14.46 13.76
C ALA A 255 25.09 -15.86 13.25
N ALA A 256 23.81 -16.12 13.05
CA ALA A 256 23.31 -17.40 12.57
C ALA A 256 22.28 -17.18 11.44
N GLU A 257 22.44 -17.87 10.32
CA GLU A 257 21.41 -17.89 9.28
C GLU A 257 20.32 -18.88 9.68
N THR A 258 19.08 -18.40 9.68
CA THR A 258 17.93 -19.17 10.19
C THR A 258 16.78 -19.18 9.19
N GLU A 259 15.85 -20.11 9.38
CA GLU A 259 14.51 -19.93 8.82
C GLU A 259 13.90 -18.62 9.37
N PRO A 260 13.28 -17.78 8.53
CA PRO A 260 12.86 -16.42 8.92
C PRO A 260 11.89 -16.42 10.11
N SER A 261 10.95 -17.38 10.16
CA SER A 261 9.97 -17.54 11.24
C SER A 261 10.58 -17.79 12.62
N HIS A 262 11.77 -18.39 12.66
CA HIS A 262 12.45 -18.79 13.90
C HIS A 262 13.57 -17.84 14.33
N ARG A 263 13.81 -16.74 13.59
CA ARG A 263 14.91 -15.80 13.87
C ARG A 263 14.92 -15.33 15.33
N ILE A 264 13.77 -14.89 15.83
CA ILE A 264 13.65 -14.36 17.21
C ILE A 264 13.85 -15.47 18.23
N ASP A 265 13.34 -16.66 17.96
CA ASP A 265 13.48 -17.81 18.87
C ASP A 265 14.93 -18.30 18.95
N VAL A 266 15.62 -18.32 17.80
CA VAL A 266 17.06 -18.61 17.75
C VAL A 266 17.85 -17.55 18.53
N GLU A 267 17.56 -16.25 18.39
CA GLU A 267 18.21 -15.19 19.17
C GLU A 267 18.01 -15.40 20.69
N ARG A 268 16.78 -15.73 21.12
CA ARG A 268 16.45 -15.97 22.54
C ARG A 268 17.19 -17.18 23.09
N LEU A 269 17.18 -18.29 22.36
CA LEU A 269 17.85 -19.52 22.76
C LEU A 269 19.37 -19.33 22.83
N LEU A 270 19.97 -18.71 21.83
CA LEU A 270 21.40 -18.41 21.82
C LEU A 270 21.78 -17.52 23.00
N ARG A 271 21.02 -16.44 23.28
CA ARG A 271 21.27 -15.58 24.45
C ARG A 271 21.22 -16.36 25.76
N ALA A 272 20.22 -17.22 25.95
CA ALA A 272 20.09 -18.02 27.15
C ALA A 272 21.29 -18.96 27.32
N LYS A 273 21.71 -19.66 26.26
CA LYS A 273 22.87 -20.57 26.28
C LYS A 273 24.20 -19.83 26.50
N VAL A 274 24.35 -18.65 25.87
CA VAL A 274 25.53 -17.79 26.06
C VAL A 274 25.63 -17.35 27.52
N VAL A 275 24.56 -16.86 28.15
CA VAL A 275 24.57 -16.43 29.55
C VAL A 275 24.96 -17.59 30.47
N ALA A 276 24.40 -18.76 30.25
CA ALA A 276 24.76 -19.95 31.03
C ALA A 276 26.26 -20.31 30.91
N ARG A 277 26.78 -20.35 29.65
CA ARG A 277 28.19 -20.70 29.38
C ARG A 277 29.15 -19.64 29.93
N MET A 278 28.83 -18.36 29.80
CA MET A 278 29.64 -17.28 30.36
C MET A 278 29.76 -17.40 31.89
N THR A 279 28.65 -17.69 32.57
CA THR A 279 28.62 -17.91 34.01
C THR A 279 29.46 -19.11 34.43
N GLU A 280 29.34 -20.25 33.73
CA GLU A 280 30.10 -21.46 33.95
C GLU A 280 31.61 -21.25 33.79
N ARG A 281 32.02 -20.51 32.77
CA ARG A 281 33.44 -20.26 32.43
C ARG A 281 34.02 -19.03 33.12
N GLY A 282 33.26 -18.36 34.01
CA GLY A 282 33.69 -17.18 34.76
C GLY A 282 33.98 -15.93 33.90
N ILE A 283 33.34 -15.84 32.74
CA ILE A 283 33.45 -14.65 31.87
C ILE A 283 32.55 -13.54 32.45
N LYS A 284 33.17 -12.38 32.74
CA LYS A 284 32.49 -11.29 33.40
C LYS A 284 31.73 -10.41 32.41
N ALA A 285 30.51 -10.07 32.75
CA ALA A 285 29.76 -8.98 32.11
C ALA A 285 30.40 -7.61 32.45
N PRO A 286 30.19 -6.58 31.62
CA PRO A 286 30.71 -5.25 31.93
C PRO A 286 30.10 -4.71 33.23
N PRO A 287 30.81 -3.85 33.97
CA PRO A 287 30.28 -3.25 35.18
C PRO A 287 29.08 -2.35 34.86
N VAL A 288 28.07 -2.38 35.73
CA VAL A 288 26.90 -1.49 35.62
C VAL A 288 27.34 -0.07 35.99
N VAL A 289 27.43 0.82 35.01
CA VAL A 289 27.68 2.24 35.27
C VAL A 289 26.32 2.89 35.56
N LEU A 290 26.03 3.12 36.84
CA LEU A 290 24.87 3.89 37.28
C LEU A 290 25.03 5.34 36.79
N GLY A 291 24.29 5.76 35.79
CA GLY A 291 24.27 7.15 35.31
C GLY A 291 24.41 7.37 33.81
N MET A 292 24.53 6.32 32.99
CA MET A 292 24.42 6.51 31.54
C MET A 292 22.96 6.67 31.13
N PRO A 293 22.59 7.70 30.35
CA PRO A 293 21.29 7.76 29.72
C PRO A 293 21.12 6.53 28.81
N ARG A 294 19.94 5.91 28.82
CA ARG A 294 19.59 4.85 27.87
C ARG A 294 19.85 5.37 26.45
N PRO A 295 20.45 4.56 25.56
CA PRO A 295 20.48 4.92 24.15
C PRO A 295 19.04 5.13 23.67
N PRO A 296 18.80 6.08 22.77
CA PRO A 296 17.47 6.28 22.20
C PRO A 296 17.00 5.00 21.51
N GLU A 297 15.72 4.65 21.73
CA GLU A 297 15.05 3.49 21.13
C GLU A 297 14.92 3.62 19.62
#